data_bf5d32df2ad80c328a98f25e625d3fdf
#
_entry.id   bf5d32df2ad80c328a98f25e625d3fdf
#
_cell.length_a   1.000
_cell.length_b   1.000
_cell.length_c   1.000
_cell.angle_alpha   90.00
_cell.angle_beta   90.00
_cell.angle_gamma   90.00
#
_symmetry.space_group_name_H-M   'P 1'
#
loop_
_entity.id
_entity.type
_entity.pdbx_description
1 polymer ?
#
loop_
_entity_poly.entity_id
_entity_poly.type
_entity_poly.pdbx_seq_one_letter_code
_entity_poly.pdbx_strand_id
1 'polypeptide(L)'
;NSTENSISAFEEEINGDFQNSSESLDEIYRRIQRLTDPHYLHTISMTELYQTAYQSRPPIIDGLLYAGAYILAGAPKIGKSFLVAQIAYHVSTGEALWGYEVHPGTVLYLALEDDFQRIQSRMFMMYGVNDTDRLHFATAAGKIGNGLDEQLENFVREHPDTKLIIIDTMQKIREVGGEAYS
;
A
#
# COMPACT_ATOMS: atom_id res chain seq x y z
N ASN A 1 -1.29 14.91 21.15
CA ASN A 1 -0.45 15.77 20.26
C ASN A 1 -0.57 15.40 18.77
N SER A 2 -0.87 14.14 18.39
CA SER A 2 -1.06 13.76 16.98
C SER A 2 -2.45 14.17 16.47
N THR A 3 -3.45 14.10 17.31
CA THR A 3 -4.84 14.47 16.99
C THR A 3 -5.02 15.98 16.87
N GLU A 4 -4.29 16.75 17.66
CA GLU A 4 -4.33 18.23 17.62
C GLU A 4 -3.68 18.78 16.35
N ASN A 5 -2.60 18.15 15.84
CA ASN A 5 -1.98 18.52 14.57
C ASN A 5 -2.87 18.20 13.36
N SER A 6 -3.64 17.11 13.43
CA SER A 6 -4.59 16.76 12.36
C SER A 6 -5.79 17.69 12.31
N ILE A 7 -6.27 18.15 13.47
CA ILE A 7 -7.36 19.12 13.56
C ILE A 7 -6.90 20.51 13.10
N SER A 8 -5.68 20.93 13.47
CA SER A 8 -5.09 22.21 13.05
C SER A 8 -4.85 22.25 11.53
N ALA A 9 -4.35 21.18 10.92
CA ALA A 9 -4.19 21.09 9.46
C ALA A 9 -5.54 21.13 8.73
N PHE A 10 -6.57 20.50 9.30
CA PHE A 10 -7.92 20.51 8.75
C PHE A 10 -8.58 21.89 8.89
N GLU A 11 -8.31 22.61 10.00
CA GLU A 11 -8.78 23.97 10.23
C GLU A 11 -8.09 25.00 9.31
N GLU A 12 -6.80 24.80 8.97
CA GLU A 12 -6.08 25.66 8.01
C GLU A 12 -6.59 25.44 6.57
N GLU A 13 -6.88 24.20 6.18
CA GLU A 13 -7.43 23.86 4.87
C GLU A 13 -8.86 24.43 4.71
N ILE A 14 -9.69 24.32 5.75
CA ILE A 14 -11.03 24.95 5.79
C ILE A 14 -10.94 26.48 5.73
N ASN A 15 -10.03 27.11 6.47
CA ASN A 15 -9.90 28.57 6.49
C ASN A 15 -9.34 29.14 5.18
N GLY A 16 -8.52 28.37 4.43
CA GLY A 16 -8.02 28.73 3.11
C GLY A 16 -9.14 28.79 2.06
N ASP A 17 -10.08 27.86 2.12
CA ASP A 17 -11.26 27.80 1.22
C ASP A 17 -12.32 28.86 1.55
N PHE A 18 -12.42 29.31 2.82
CA PHE A 18 -13.41 30.31 3.25
C PHE A 18 -13.18 31.71 2.68
N GLN A 19 -12.00 32.04 2.19
CA GLN A 19 -11.71 33.39 1.66
C GLN A 19 -12.17 33.61 0.22
N ASN A 20 -12.64 32.57 -0.49
CA ASN A 20 -12.93 32.67 -1.92
C ASN A 20 -14.26 32.08 -2.40
N SER A 21 -15.16 31.59 -1.51
CA SER A 21 -16.44 31.02 -1.93
C SER A 21 -17.62 31.62 -1.15
N SER A 22 -18.64 32.03 -1.90
CA SER A 22 -19.95 32.44 -1.39
C SER A 22 -20.85 31.25 -1.02
N GLU A 23 -20.26 30.11 -0.64
CA GLU A 23 -21.03 28.93 -0.22
C GLU A 23 -21.71 29.17 1.13
N SER A 24 -22.98 28.82 1.21
CA SER A 24 -23.74 28.88 2.45
C SER A 24 -23.30 27.76 3.41
N LEU A 25 -23.40 28.00 4.72
CA LEU A 25 -23.12 26.97 5.75
C LEU A 25 -23.89 25.67 5.48
N ASP A 26 -25.12 25.76 4.97
CA ASP A 26 -25.94 24.60 4.61
C ASP A 26 -25.33 23.77 3.46
N GLU A 27 -24.69 24.41 2.49
CA GLU A 27 -23.99 23.72 1.40
C GLU A 27 -22.73 23.00 1.90
N ILE A 28 -21.98 23.63 2.80
CA ILE A 28 -20.81 23.04 3.45
C ILE A 28 -21.24 21.82 4.28
N TYR A 29 -22.28 21.92 5.09
CA TYR A 29 -22.80 20.79 5.87
C TYR A 29 -23.27 19.63 4.98
N ARG A 30 -23.99 19.91 3.89
CA ARG A 30 -24.40 18.89 2.92
C ARG A 30 -23.19 18.22 2.25
N ARG A 31 -22.14 18.98 1.95
CA ARG A 31 -20.88 18.46 1.36
C ARG A 31 -20.18 17.53 2.34
N ILE A 32 -20.04 17.93 3.60
CA ILE A 32 -19.45 17.10 4.66
C ILE A 32 -20.26 15.81 4.86
N GLN A 33 -21.59 15.88 4.95
CA GLN A 33 -22.44 14.70 5.08
C GLN A 33 -22.27 13.73 3.91
N ARG A 34 -22.15 14.23 2.67
CA ARG A 34 -21.89 13.38 1.50
C ARG A 34 -20.50 12.74 1.56
N LEU A 35 -19.47 13.48 1.98
CA LEU A 35 -18.09 12.99 2.10
C LEU A 35 -17.94 11.88 3.16
N THR A 36 -18.82 11.86 4.17
CA THR A 36 -18.80 10.87 5.25
C THR A 36 -19.79 9.71 5.05
N ASP A 37 -20.65 9.77 4.03
CA ASP A 37 -21.59 8.69 3.73
C ASP A 37 -20.92 7.57 2.92
N PRO A 38 -20.75 6.37 3.48
CA PRO A 38 -20.13 5.25 2.78
C PRO A 38 -20.94 4.75 1.56
N HIS A 39 -22.21 5.15 1.43
CA HIS A 39 -23.07 4.84 0.28
C HIS A 39 -23.04 5.91 -0.80
N TYR A 40 -22.37 7.04 -0.57
CA TYR A 40 -22.28 8.10 -1.55
C TYR A 40 -21.13 7.86 -2.54
N LEU A 41 -21.47 7.76 -3.82
CA LEU A 41 -20.47 7.65 -4.88
C LEU A 41 -19.87 9.03 -5.19
N HIS A 42 -18.63 9.25 -4.80
CA HIS A 42 -17.87 10.46 -5.12
C HIS A 42 -17.55 10.51 -6.60
N THR A 43 -18.04 11.50 -7.29
CA THR A 43 -17.77 11.72 -8.71
C THR A 43 -17.30 13.15 -8.94
N ILE A 44 -16.41 13.32 -9.90
CA ILE A 44 -16.01 14.62 -10.46
C ILE A 44 -16.36 14.66 -11.94
N SER A 45 -16.67 15.83 -12.44
CA SER A 45 -16.90 16.04 -13.88
C SER A 45 -15.57 15.99 -14.64
N MET A 46 -15.65 15.74 -15.96
CA MET A 46 -14.47 15.80 -16.82
C MET A 46 -13.81 17.19 -16.80
N THR A 47 -14.59 18.24 -16.67
CA THR A 47 -14.10 19.62 -16.56
C THR A 47 -13.28 19.81 -15.28
N GLU A 48 -13.81 19.37 -14.14
CA GLU A 48 -13.10 19.42 -12.85
C GLU A 48 -11.83 18.55 -12.87
N LEU A 49 -11.89 17.37 -13.52
CA LEU A 49 -10.74 16.48 -13.68
C LEU A 49 -9.59 17.18 -14.42
N TYR A 50 -9.88 17.93 -15.48
CA TYR A 50 -8.87 18.66 -16.25
C TYR A 50 -8.37 19.94 -15.58
N GLN A 51 -9.16 20.54 -14.72
CA GLN A 51 -8.79 21.73 -13.95
C GLN A 51 -8.00 21.39 -12.69
N THR A 52 -8.09 20.14 -12.20
CA THR A 52 -7.42 19.70 -10.99
C THR A 52 -6.00 19.21 -11.31
N ALA A 53 -4.99 19.81 -10.67
CA ALA A 53 -3.61 19.37 -10.79
C ALA A 53 -3.38 18.13 -9.93
N TYR A 54 -3.43 16.94 -10.53
CA TYR A 54 -3.07 15.70 -9.87
C TYR A 54 -1.56 15.51 -9.87
N GLN A 55 -0.98 15.34 -8.69
CA GLN A 55 0.44 14.96 -8.61
C GLN A 55 0.61 13.51 -9.04
N SER A 56 1.46 13.27 -10.03
CA SER A 56 1.87 11.93 -10.40
C SER A 56 2.67 11.32 -9.24
N ARG A 57 2.25 10.16 -8.76
CA ARG A 57 3.04 9.41 -7.78
C ARG A 57 4.31 8.91 -8.47
N PRO A 58 5.51 9.13 -7.90
CA PRO A 58 6.72 8.59 -8.48
C PRO A 58 6.65 7.06 -8.56
N PRO A 59 7.29 6.44 -9.55
CA PRO A 59 7.40 4.99 -9.61
C PRO A 59 8.12 4.44 -8.37
N ILE A 60 7.91 3.18 -8.07
CA ILE A 60 8.67 2.45 -7.03
C ILE A 60 9.99 1.98 -7.65
N ILE A 61 9.92 1.50 -8.90
CA ILE A 61 11.08 1.14 -9.72
C ILE A 61 10.84 1.77 -11.10
N ASP A 62 11.73 2.62 -11.56
CA ASP A 62 11.59 3.37 -12.80
C ASP A 62 11.35 2.44 -13.99
N GLY A 63 10.32 2.74 -14.77
CA GLY A 63 9.96 1.95 -15.95
C GLY A 63 9.46 0.54 -15.68
N LEU A 64 9.43 0.06 -14.42
CA LEU A 64 9.07 -1.32 -14.08
C LEU A 64 7.89 -1.42 -13.12
N LEU A 65 7.89 -0.68 -12.00
CA LEU A 65 6.88 -0.81 -10.96
C LEU A 65 6.36 0.55 -10.50
N TYR A 66 5.09 0.78 -10.72
CA TYR A 66 4.36 1.99 -10.33
C TYR A 66 3.42 1.72 -9.16
N ALA A 67 2.81 2.77 -8.60
CA ALA A 67 1.77 2.61 -7.59
C ALA A 67 0.54 1.90 -8.22
N GLY A 68 0.08 0.82 -7.59
CA GLY A 68 -1.04 0.01 -8.07
C GLY A 68 -1.06 -1.38 -7.45
N ALA A 69 -2.07 -2.18 -7.82
CA ALA A 69 -2.17 -3.58 -7.44
C ALA A 69 -1.76 -4.47 -8.60
N TYR A 70 -0.88 -5.43 -8.33
CA TYR A 70 -0.31 -6.34 -9.32
C TYR A 70 -0.50 -7.79 -8.90
N ILE A 71 -0.68 -8.68 -9.86
CA ILE A 71 -0.75 -10.13 -9.64
C ILE A 71 0.40 -10.80 -10.40
N LEU A 72 1.30 -11.45 -9.66
CA LEU A 72 2.31 -12.31 -10.23
C LEU A 72 1.81 -13.75 -10.28
N ALA A 73 1.43 -14.21 -11.46
CA ALA A 73 0.94 -15.57 -11.69
C ALA A 73 1.97 -16.44 -12.41
N GLY A 74 1.90 -17.73 -12.17
CA GLY A 74 2.79 -18.72 -12.83
C GLY A 74 2.75 -20.07 -12.13
N ALA A 75 3.28 -21.09 -12.80
CA ALA A 75 3.33 -22.46 -12.28
C ALA A 75 4.09 -22.56 -10.95
N PRO A 76 3.82 -23.56 -10.11
CA PRO A 76 4.64 -23.81 -8.92
C PRO A 76 6.11 -24.00 -9.26
N LYS A 77 6.99 -23.60 -8.33
CA LYS A 77 8.46 -23.83 -8.38
C LYS A 77 9.22 -23.13 -9.52
N ILE A 78 8.64 -22.14 -10.22
CA ILE A 78 9.33 -21.36 -11.25
C ILE A 78 10.11 -20.16 -10.70
N GLY A 79 10.24 -20.03 -9.38
CA GLY A 79 11.05 -18.97 -8.76
C GLY A 79 10.30 -17.69 -8.38
N LYS A 80 8.94 -17.67 -8.37
CA LYS A 80 8.16 -16.48 -8.01
C LYS A 80 8.58 -15.86 -6.68
N SER A 81 8.71 -16.67 -5.63
CA SER A 81 9.07 -16.18 -4.29
C SER A 81 10.53 -15.65 -4.24
N PHE A 82 11.43 -16.15 -5.08
CA PHE A 82 12.77 -15.57 -5.24
C PHE A 82 12.70 -14.21 -5.94
N LEU A 83 11.89 -14.10 -6.99
CA LEU A 83 11.70 -12.85 -7.73
C LEU A 83 11.12 -11.75 -6.83
N VAL A 84 10.06 -12.06 -6.08
CA VAL A 84 9.45 -11.06 -5.20
C VAL A 84 10.33 -10.72 -4.00
N ALA A 85 11.13 -11.68 -3.49
CA ALA A 85 12.15 -11.40 -2.48
C ALA A 85 13.26 -10.47 -3.01
N GLN A 86 13.65 -10.63 -4.26
CA GLN A 86 14.59 -9.74 -4.93
C GLN A 86 14.03 -8.33 -5.06
N ILE A 87 12.81 -8.19 -5.55
CA ILE A 87 12.14 -6.88 -5.65
C ILE A 87 12.02 -6.23 -4.25
N ALA A 88 11.60 -7.01 -3.23
CA ALA A 88 11.47 -6.54 -1.86
C ALA A 88 12.78 -5.98 -1.30
N TYR A 89 13.88 -6.71 -1.48
CA TYR A 89 15.20 -6.28 -1.02
C TYR A 89 15.63 -4.98 -1.71
N HIS A 90 15.56 -4.91 -3.02
CA HIS A 90 15.99 -3.73 -3.77
C HIS A 90 15.11 -2.50 -3.44
N VAL A 91 13.81 -2.66 -3.25
CA VAL A 91 12.93 -1.56 -2.82
C VAL A 91 13.26 -1.12 -1.40
N SER A 92 13.64 -2.02 -0.51
CA SER A 92 13.99 -1.66 0.86
C SER A 92 15.35 -0.97 0.99
N THR A 93 16.32 -1.32 0.13
CA THR A 93 17.68 -0.77 0.16
C THR A 93 17.86 0.45 -0.75
N GLY A 94 17.11 0.54 -1.84
CA GLY A 94 17.31 1.55 -2.90
C GLY A 94 18.40 1.18 -3.90
N GLU A 95 18.95 -0.04 -3.81
CA GLU A 95 19.88 -0.53 -4.81
C GLU A 95 19.19 -0.76 -6.17
N ALA A 96 19.84 -0.38 -7.26
CA ALA A 96 19.28 -0.54 -8.60
C ALA A 96 18.93 -2.02 -8.89
N LEU A 97 17.75 -2.26 -9.45
CA LEU A 97 17.31 -3.59 -9.83
C LEU A 97 17.39 -3.75 -11.36
N TRP A 98 18.22 -4.67 -11.85
CA TRP A 98 18.44 -4.93 -13.28
C TRP A 98 18.78 -3.69 -14.12
N GLY A 99 19.42 -2.70 -13.50
CA GLY A 99 19.76 -1.42 -14.14
C GLY A 99 18.67 -0.35 -14.07
N TYR A 100 17.52 -0.65 -13.48
CA TYR A 100 16.46 0.33 -13.21
C TYR A 100 16.71 1.03 -11.86
N GLU A 101 16.47 2.34 -11.81
CA GLU A 101 16.52 3.11 -10.59
C GLU A 101 15.37 2.71 -9.65
N VAL A 102 15.69 2.59 -8.36
CA VAL A 102 14.74 2.17 -7.32
C VAL A 102 14.55 3.31 -6.32
N HIS A 103 13.31 3.69 -6.04
CA HIS A 103 12.95 4.68 -5.04
C HIS A 103 12.67 3.98 -3.71
N PRO A 104 13.61 4.03 -2.74
CA PRO A 104 13.54 3.20 -1.55
C PRO A 104 12.38 3.55 -0.63
N GLY A 105 11.95 2.55 0.14
CA GLY A 105 10.98 2.69 1.22
C GLY A 105 10.77 1.37 1.94
N THR A 106 9.95 1.41 2.98
CA THR A 106 9.63 0.22 3.76
C THR A 106 8.81 -0.79 2.94
N VAL A 107 9.14 -2.05 3.09
CA VAL A 107 8.49 -3.18 2.43
C VAL A 107 7.96 -4.16 3.47
N LEU A 108 6.69 -4.55 3.33
CA LEU A 108 6.10 -5.67 4.07
C LEU A 108 5.99 -6.88 3.14
N TYR A 109 6.57 -8.02 3.55
CA TYR A 109 6.46 -9.28 2.83
C TYR A 109 5.74 -10.32 3.69
N LEU A 110 4.47 -10.58 3.37
CA LEU A 110 3.67 -11.65 3.94
C LEU A 110 4.03 -12.97 3.23
N ALA A 111 4.98 -13.73 3.79
CA ALA A 111 5.44 -15.01 3.27
C ALA A 111 4.66 -16.16 3.93
N LEU A 112 3.38 -16.30 3.56
CA LEU A 112 2.40 -17.12 4.27
C LEU A 112 2.50 -18.64 4.02
N GLU A 113 3.40 -19.06 3.16
CA GLU A 113 3.75 -20.48 2.92
C GLU A 113 5.14 -20.85 3.44
N ASP A 114 5.85 -19.89 4.01
CA ASP A 114 7.19 -20.06 4.55
C ASP A 114 7.21 -19.97 6.09
N ASP A 115 8.33 -20.36 6.67
CA ASP A 115 8.73 -20.06 8.03
C ASP A 115 9.95 -19.11 8.04
N PHE A 116 10.25 -18.53 9.20
CA PHE A 116 11.35 -17.57 9.31
C PHE A 116 12.73 -18.19 9.01
N GLN A 117 12.93 -19.47 9.29
CA GLN A 117 14.19 -20.15 8.97
C GLN A 117 14.41 -20.27 7.45
N ARG A 118 13.36 -20.60 6.70
CA ARG A 118 13.40 -20.69 5.24
C ARG A 118 13.60 -19.31 4.61
N ILE A 119 12.91 -18.29 5.12
CA ILE A 119 13.09 -16.91 4.68
C ILE A 119 14.54 -16.47 4.93
N GLN A 120 15.06 -16.66 6.15
CA GLN A 120 16.44 -16.33 6.52
C GLN A 120 17.45 -17.03 5.59
N SER A 121 17.28 -18.34 5.35
CA SER A 121 18.16 -19.10 4.47
C SER A 121 18.13 -18.60 3.03
N ARG A 122 16.94 -18.22 2.53
CA ARG A 122 16.77 -17.64 1.19
C ARG A 122 17.46 -16.27 1.09
N MET A 123 17.21 -15.37 2.03
CA MET A 123 17.81 -14.04 2.04
C MET A 123 19.33 -14.12 2.16
N PHE A 124 19.84 -15.00 3.02
CA PHE A 124 21.28 -15.24 3.15
C PHE A 124 21.91 -15.79 1.85
N MET A 125 21.22 -16.70 1.18
CA MET A 125 21.67 -17.24 -0.12
C MET A 125 21.76 -16.15 -1.20
N MET A 126 20.82 -15.19 -1.18
CA MET A 126 20.75 -14.13 -2.19
C MET A 126 21.68 -12.95 -1.89
N TYR A 127 21.83 -12.58 -0.62
CA TYR A 127 22.45 -11.30 -0.22
C TYR A 127 23.54 -11.45 0.86
N GLY A 128 23.79 -12.67 1.35
CA GLY A 128 24.78 -12.91 2.40
C GLY A 128 24.36 -12.26 3.70
N VAL A 129 25.26 -11.45 4.28
CA VAL A 129 25.05 -10.74 5.57
C VAL A 129 24.53 -9.31 5.38
N ASN A 130 24.19 -8.90 4.17
CA ASN A 130 23.62 -7.58 3.95
C ASN A 130 22.19 -7.56 4.48
N ASP A 131 21.90 -6.58 5.33
CA ASP A 131 20.61 -6.43 5.99
C ASP A 131 20.00 -5.04 5.75
N THR A 132 18.77 -4.88 6.16
CA THR A 132 18.04 -3.62 6.10
C THR A 132 16.89 -3.63 7.10
N ASP A 133 16.71 -2.54 7.84
CA ASP A 133 15.60 -2.35 8.76
C ASP A 133 14.26 -2.03 8.07
N ARG A 134 14.28 -1.84 6.73
CA ARG A 134 13.10 -1.49 5.95
C ARG A 134 12.39 -2.69 5.31
N LEU A 135 12.90 -3.92 5.47
CA LEU A 135 12.26 -5.12 4.94
C LEU A 135 11.72 -5.98 6.09
N HIS A 136 10.41 -5.99 6.21
CA HIS A 136 9.69 -6.70 7.26
C HIS A 136 9.05 -7.96 6.70
N PHE A 137 9.10 -9.05 7.47
CA PHE A 137 8.49 -10.33 7.11
C PHE A 137 7.43 -10.74 8.12
N ALA A 138 6.33 -11.31 7.62
CA ALA A 138 5.36 -12.02 8.44
C ALA A 138 5.03 -13.37 7.80
N THR A 139 4.91 -14.41 8.63
CA THR A 139 4.57 -15.78 8.20
C THR A 139 3.11 -16.14 8.50
N ALA A 140 2.39 -15.23 9.11
CA ALA A 140 0.96 -15.35 9.38
C ALA A 140 0.29 -13.98 9.23
N ALA A 141 -0.95 -13.98 8.76
CA ALA A 141 -1.79 -12.80 8.65
C ALA A 141 -3.26 -13.19 8.78
N GLY A 142 -4.12 -12.20 9.03
CA GLY A 142 -5.55 -12.32 8.93
C GLY A 142 -6.02 -12.63 7.49
N LYS A 143 -7.31 -12.78 7.30
CA LYS A 143 -7.92 -12.98 5.99
C LYS A 143 -8.57 -11.68 5.51
N ILE A 144 -8.80 -11.59 4.22
CA ILE A 144 -9.57 -10.48 3.62
C ILE A 144 -10.94 -10.42 4.29
N GLY A 145 -11.32 -9.23 4.78
CA GLY A 145 -12.56 -9.01 5.53
C GLY A 145 -12.56 -9.58 6.96
N ASN A 146 -11.43 -10.12 7.42
CA ASN A 146 -11.28 -10.67 8.78
C ASN A 146 -9.87 -10.45 9.32
N GLY A 147 -9.57 -9.20 9.67
CA GLY A 147 -8.37 -8.78 10.39
C GLY A 147 -7.15 -8.46 9.51
N LEU A 148 -7.12 -8.81 8.22
CA LEU A 148 -6.00 -8.46 7.35
C LEU A 148 -5.95 -6.94 7.10
N ASP A 149 -7.10 -6.34 6.87
CA ASP A 149 -7.20 -4.92 6.52
C ASP A 149 -6.65 -4.06 7.66
N GLU A 150 -7.09 -4.32 8.90
CA GLU A 150 -6.61 -3.62 10.09
C GLU A 150 -5.11 -3.86 10.34
N GLN A 151 -4.60 -5.08 10.06
CA GLN A 151 -3.17 -5.38 10.19
C GLN A 151 -2.33 -4.56 9.21
N LEU A 152 -2.77 -4.46 7.95
CA LEU A 152 -2.09 -3.67 6.92
C LEU A 152 -2.14 -2.17 7.23
N GLU A 153 -3.29 -1.66 7.64
CA GLU A 153 -3.45 -0.25 8.05
C GLU A 153 -2.56 0.11 9.24
N ASN A 154 -2.49 -0.76 10.25
CA ASN A 154 -1.61 -0.55 11.39
C ASN A 154 -0.14 -0.55 10.98
N PHE A 155 0.28 -1.49 10.13
CA PHE A 155 1.64 -1.53 9.62
C PHE A 155 2.01 -0.24 8.87
N VAL A 156 1.16 0.22 7.96
CA VAL A 156 1.40 1.47 7.20
C VAL A 156 1.41 2.69 8.11
N ARG A 157 0.61 2.70 9.17
CA ARG A 157 0.63 3.79 10.17
C ARG A 157 1.93 3.82 10.97
N GLU A 158 2.49 2.66 11.31
CA GLU A 158 3.79 2.54 11.98
C GLU A 158 4.97 2.82 11.05
N HIS A 159 4.79 2.57 9.74
CA HIS A 159 5.79 2.77 8.69
C HIS A 159 5.24 3.66 7.56
N PRO A 160 5.18 4.99 7.74
CA PRO A 160 4.57 5.91 6.76
C PRO A 160 5.27 5.94 5.40
N ASP A 161 6.54 5.52 5.34
CA ASP A 161 7.34 5.39 4.13
C ASP A 161 7.14 4.06 3.38
N THR A 162 6.11 3.28 3.74
CA THR A 162 5.80 2.00 3.07
C THR A 162 5.56 2.20 1.58
N LYS A 163 6.34 1.51 0.76
CA LYS A 163 6.28 1.55 -0.70
C LYS A 163 5.67 0.31 -1.32
N LEU A 164 5.84 -0.85 -0.67
CA LEU A 164 5.45 -2.12 -1.25
C LEU A 164 4.95 -3.09 -0.18
N ILE A 165 3.81 -3.72 -0.46
CA ILE A 165 3.29 -4.85 0.31
C ILE A 165 3.21 -6.05 -0.62
N ILE A 166 3.84 -7.15 -0.24
CA ILE A 166 3.87 -8.41 -0.99
C ILE A 166 3.08 -9.45 -0.21
N ILE A 167 2.19 -10.17 -0.89
CA ILE A 167 1.41 -11.26 -0.32
C ILE A 167 1.72 -12.54 -1.10
N ASP A 168 2.47 -13.43 -0.49
CA ASP A 168 2.87 -14.72 -1.06
C ASP A 168 2.35 -15.85 -0.13
N THR A 169 1.17 -16.37 -0.35
CA THR A 169 0.35 -16.28 -1.56
C THR A 169 -1.08 -15.82 -1.23
N MET A 170 -1.77 -15.24 -2.21
CA MET A 170 -3.18 -14.81 -2.12
C MET A 170 -4.12 -15.91 -1.63
N GLN A 171 -3.83 -17.18 -1.91
CA GLN A 171 -4.65 -18.30 -1.46
C GLN A 171 -4.78 -18.39 0.06
N LYS A 172 -3.76 -17.97 0.80
CA LYS A 172 -3.72 -18.03 2.28
C LYS A 172 -4.55 -16.97 2.98
N ILE A 173 -4.80 -15.84 2.32
CA ILE A 173 -5.61 -14.75 2.86
C ILE A 173 -7.06 -14.77 2.40
N ARG A 174 -7.43 -15.64 1.45
CA ARG A 174 -8.83 -15.83 1.05
C ARG A 174 -9.59 -16.57 2.15
N GLU A 175 -10.80 -16.12 2.44
CA GLU A 175 -11.74 -17.02 3.13
C GLU A 175 -12.00 -18.22 2.23
N VAL A 176 -12.03 -19.40 2.83
CA VAL A 176 -12.55 -20.60 2.16
C VAL A 176 -14.04 -20.37 2.07
N GLY A 177 -14.48 -19.77 0.95
CA GLY A 177 -15.88 -19.59 0.65
C GLY A 177 -16.55 -20.94 0.72
N GLY A 178 -17.60 -21.04 1.53
CA GLY A 178 -18.47 -22.17 1.51
C GLY A 178 -18.97 -22.41 0.08
N GLU A 179 -18.94 -23.66 -0.32
CA GLU A 179 -19.61 -24.30 -1.44
C GLU A 179 -19.54 -23.54 -2.78
N ALA A 180 -18.58 -23.97 -3.59
CA ALA A 180 -18.67 -23.83 -5.03
C ALA A 180 -20.02 -24.32 -5.51
N TYR A 181 -20.66 -23.55 -6.36
CA TYR A 181 -21.85 -23.88 -7.14
C TYR A 181 -21.90 -25.35 -7.53
N SER A 182 -22.88 -26.08 -6.97
CA SER A 182 -23.39 -27.36 -7.49
C SER A 182 -24.33 -27.07 -8.66
#